data_473fb3e3e7099637ef6f21077aed05fd
#
_entry.id   473fb3e3e7099637ef6f21077aed05fd
#
_cell.length_a   1.000
_cell.length_b   1.000
_cell.length_c   1.000
_cell.angle_alpha   90.00
_cell.angle_beta   90.00
_cell.angle_gamma   90.00
#
_symmetry.space_group_name_H-M   'P 1'
#
loop_
_entity.id
_entity.type
_entity.pdbx_description
1 polymer ?
#
loop_
_entity_poly.entity_id
_entity_poly.type
_entity_poly.pdbx_seq_one_letter_code
_entity_poly.pdbx_strand_id
1 'polypeptide(L)'
;DSPIVGAGLFVDNEVGAATSSGVGEEVIRICGTHLVVEYMRNGYSPEMACKKAVERIVRRDPARAATIQVGFLALNKKGQYGAYAIQKGFVFAVKSDKEERIIPAKFIIAG
;
A
#
# COMPACT_ATOMS: atom_id res chain seq x y z
N ASP A 1 3.77 -14.19 -8.06
CA ASP A 1 4.17 -14.71 -6.75
C ASP A 1 3.01 -14.67 -5.78
N SER A 2 2.94 -15.66 -4.92
CA SER A 2 1.93 -15.68 -3.88
C SER A 2 2.22 -14.62 -2.83
N PRO A 3 1.21 -13.86 -2.39
CA PRO A 3 1.43 -12.88 -1.33
C PRO A 3 1.73 -13.56 0.00
N ILE A 4 2.60 -12.94 0.77
CA ILE A 4 2.90 -13.37 2.13
C ILE A 4 1.97 -12.61 3.07
N VAL A 5 1.22 -13.31 3.90
CA VAL A 5 0.29 -12.70 4.85
C VAL A 5 1.05 -11.74 5.79
N GLY A 6 0.55 -10.53 5.92
CA GLY A 6 1.19 -9.48 6.70
C GLY A 6 2.19 -8.63 5.93
N ALA A 7 2.61 -9.10 4.76
CA ALA A 7 3.52 -8.36 3.89
C ALA A 7 2.83 -7.97 2.58
N GLY A 8 2.46 -8.94 1.75
CA GLY A 8 1.82 -8.67 0.46
C GLY A 8 0.30 -8.54 0.54
N LEU A 9 -0.31 -9.19 1.51
CA LEU A 9 -1.75 -9.16 1.72
C LEU A 9 -2.07 -9.29 3.21
N PHE A 10 -2.94 -8.43 3.71
CA PHE A 10 -3.41 -8.54 5.08
C PHE A 10 -4.86 -8.05 5.19
N VAL A 11 -5.68 -8.81 5.91
CA VAL A 11 -7.08 -8.46 6.17
C VAL A 11 -7.37 -8.53 7.66
N ASP A 12 -8.00 -7.51 8.19
CA ASP A 12 -8.51 -7.47 9.57
C ASP A 12 -9.97 -7.06 9.51
N ASN A 13 -10.86 -7.94 9.91
CA ASN A 13 -12.30 -7.72 9.81
C ASN A 13 -12.81 -6.51 10.61
N GLU A 14 -12.05 -6.05 11.59
CA GLU A 14 -12.42 -4.89 12.38
C GLU A 14 -11.91 -3.57 11.81
N VAL A 15 -10.92 -3.61 10.94
CA VAL A 15 -10.25 -2.41 10.46
C VAL A 15 -10.37 -2.24 8.95
N GLY A 16 -10.06 -3.29 8.19
CA GLY A 16 -10.05 -3.24 6.75
C GLY A 16 -8.99 -4.16 6.15
N ALA A 17 -8.54 -3.84 4.95
CA ALA A 17 -7.62 -4.68 4.21
C ALA A 17 -6.59 -3.84 3.48
N ALA A 18 -5.45 -4.44 3.18
CA ALA A 18 -4.41 -3.82 2.38
C ALA A 18 -3.72 -4.85 1.50
N THR A 19 -3.28 -4.42 0.33
CA THR A 19 -2.46 -5.23 -0.57
C THR A 19 -1.31 -4.38 -1.09
N SER A 20 -0.26 -5.04 -1.53
CA SER A 20 0.92 -4.36 -2.06
C SER A 20 1.34 -4.98 -3.39
N SER A 21 2.12 -4.21 -4.14
CA SER A 21 2.75 -4.66 -5.37
C SER A 21 4.10 -3.96 -5.52
N GLY A 22 5.02 -4.59 -6.23
CA GLY A 22 6.35 -4.04 -6.47
C GLY A 22 7.44 -4.94 -5.90
N VAL A 23 8.49 -4.34 -5.37
CA VAL A 23 9.64 -5.09 -4.85
C VAL A 23 9.28 -5.74 -3.52
N GLY A 24 8.98 -7.04 -3.57
CA GLY A 24 8.47 -7.79 -2.43
C GLY A 24 9.41 -7.84 -1.23
N GLU A 25 10.71 -7.83 -1.46
CA GLU A 25 11.68 -7.85 -0.37
C GLU A 25 11.52 -6.66 0.58
N GLU A 26 11.30 -5.47 0.04
CA GLU A 26 11.11 -4.27 0.85
C GLU A 26 9.78 -4.32 1.62
N VAL A 27 8.74 -4.84 0.97
CA VAL A 27 7.44 -5.02 1.62
C VAL A 27 7.53 -6.00 2.78
N ILE A 28 8.25 -7.12 2.58
CA ILE A 28 8.44 -8.14 3.62
C ILE A 28 9.18 -7.57 4.82
N ARG A 29 10.22 -6.78 4.60
CA ARG A 29 11.04 -6.21 5.69
C ARG A 29 10.24 -5.40 6.69
N ILE A 30 9.21 -4.71 6.23
CA ILE A 30 8.40 -3.87 7.13
C ILE A 30 7.05 -4.50 7.44
N CYS A 31 6.77 -5.73 6.98
CA CYS A 31 5.44 -6.33 7.02
C CYS A 31 4.40 -5.34 6.51
N GLY A 32 4.62 -4.85 5.29
CA GLY A 32 3.99 -3.65 4.77
C GLY A 32 2.48 -3.58 4.87
N THR A 33 1.76 -4.64 4.46
CA THR A 33 0.29 -4.59 4.50
C THR A 33 -0.25 -4.65 5.92
N HIS A 34 0.41 -5.39 6.82
CA HIS A 34 0.07 -5.37 8.24
C HIS A 34 0.26 -3.96 8.82
N LEU A 35 1.37 -3.32 8.46
CA LEU A 35 1.67 -1.97 8.90
C LEU A 35 0.61 -0.97 8.43
N VAL A 36 0.16 -1.07 7.17
CA VAL A 36 -0.90 -0.22 6.64
C VAL A 36 -2.19 -0.39 7.45
N VAL A 37 -2.59 -1.63 7.72
CA VAL A 37 -3.79 -1.91 8.51
C VAL A 37 -3.65 -1.36 9.93
N GLU A 38 -2.48 -1.49 10.54
CA GLU A 38 -2.24 -0.93 11.88
C GLU A 38 -2.33 0.60 11.91
N TYR A 39 -1.85 1.28 10.88
CA TYR A 39 -2.04 2.72 10.78
C TYR A 39 -3.53 3.07 10.68
N MET A 40 -4.31 2.31 9.89
CA MET A 40 -5.75 2.53 9.81
C MET A 40 -6.43 2.27 11.17
N ARG A 41 -5.98 1.26 11.92
CA ARG A 41 -6.47 0.99 13.26
C ARG A 41 -6.26 2.19 14.19
N ASN A 42 -5.18 2.92 13.99
CA ASN A 42 -4.84 4.10 14.78
C ASN A 42 -5.45 5.40 14.24
N GLY A 43 -6.41 5.29 13.32
CA GLY A 43 -7.19 6.43 12.88
C GLY A 43 -6.77 7.09 11.57
N TYR A 44 -5.73 6.59 10.91
CA TYR A 44 -5.32 7.13 9.62
C TYR A 44 -6.28 6.65 8.51
N SER A 45 -6.52 7.52 7.53
CA SER A 45 -7.26 7.14 6.33
C SER A 45 -6.46 6.09 5.55
N PRO A 46 -7.11 5.33 4.63
CA PRO A 46 -6.39 4.37 3.79
C PRO A 46 -5.23 5.01 3.03
N GLU A 47 -5.44 6.20 2.46
CA GLU A 47 -4.39 6.89 1.73
C GLU A 47 -3.21 7.25 2.62
N MET A 48 -3.47 7.84 3.79
CA MET A 48 -2.41 8.23 4.71
C MET A 48 -1.69 7.01 5.29
N ALA A 49 -2.42 5.93 5.53
CA ALA A 49 -1.83 4.68 5.99
C ALA A 49 -0.84 4.13 4.95
N CYS A 50 -1.24 4.14 3.68
CA CYS A 50 -0.36 3.73 2.58
C CYS A 50 0.85 4.66 2.45
N LYS A 51 0.64 5.96 2.56
CA LYS A 51 1.72 6.96 2.51
C LYS A 51 2.76 6.69 3.59
N LYS A 52 2.32 6.43 4.82
CA LYS A 52 3.23 6.17 5.93
C LYS A 52 4.04 4.89 5.73
N ALA A 53 3.46 3.86 5.16
CA ALA A 53 4.17 2.63 4.84
C ALA A 53 5.24 2.89 3.77
N VAL A 54 4.89 3.64 2.73
CA VAL A 54 5.84 4.01 1.67
C VAL A 54 6.97 4.89 2.22
N GLU A 55 6.65 5.87 3.05
CA GLU A 55 7.65 6.72 3.69
C GLU A 55 8.65 5.91 4.51
N ARG A 56 8.18 4.85 5.14
CA ARG A 56 9.03 3.97 5.92
C ARG A 56 10.08 3.28 5.07
N ILE A 57 9.68 2.83 3.88
CA ILE A 57 10.61 2.24 2.91
C ILE A 57 11.63 3.27 2.43
N VAL A 58 11.15 4.46 2.08
CA VAL A 58 12.01 5.53 1.55
C VAL A 58 13.03 5.97 2.61
N ARG A 59 12.61 6.13 3.86
CA ARG A 59 13.52 6.56 4.94
C ARG A 59 14.56 5.52 5.27
N ARG A 60 14.22 4.25 5.11
CA ARG A 60 15.15 3.16 5.39
C ARG A 60 16.36 3.19 4.46
N ASP A 61 16.13 3.44 3.18
CA ASP A 61 17.20 3.50 2.18
C ASP A 61 16.76 4.40 1.01
N PRO A 62 16.98 5.72 1.14
CA PRO A 62 16.53 6.65 0.11
C PRO A 62 17.17 6.42 -1.28
N ALA A 63 18.42 5.99 -1.31
CA ALA A 63 19.10 5.74 -2.58
C ALA A 63 18.47 4.57 -3.32
N ARG A 64 18.15 3.49 -2.61
CA ARG A 64 17.48 2.33 -3.20
C ARG A 64 16.05 2.68 -3.60
N ALA A 65 15.34 3.44 -2.78
CA ALA A 65 13.96 3.85 -3.06
C ALA A 65 13.85 4.61 -4.38
N ALA A 66 14.87 5.37 -4.75
CA ALA A 66 14.89 6.10 -6.01
C ALA A 66 14.95 5.19 -7.23
N THR A 67 15.31 3.92 -7.07
CA THR A 67 15.49 2.97 -8.17
C THR A 67 14.44 1.86 -8.21
N ILE A 68 13.52 1.82 -7.26
CA ILE A 68 12.52 0.75 -7.18
C ILE A 68 11.11 1.34 -7.14
N GLN A 69 10.13 0.48 -7.40
CA GLN A 69 8.73 0.83 -7.25
C GLN A 69 8.05 -0.12 -6.27
N VAL A 70 7.35 0.44 -5.31
CA VAL A 70 6.50 -0.28 -4.38
C VAL A 70 5.24 0.55 -4.16
N GLY A 71 4.09 -0.10 -4.18
CA GLY A 71 2.82 0.57 -3.93
C GLY A 71 1.93 -0.22 -2.99
N PHE A 72 1.07 0.48 -2.27
CA PHE A 72 0.06 -0.11 -1.41
C PHE A 72 -1.31 0.41 -1.78
N LEU A 73 -2.29 -0.47 -1.70
CA LEU A 73 -3.71 -0.14 -1.81
C LEU A 73 -4.37 -0.57 -0.51
N ALA A 74 -5.21 0.28 0.05
CA ALA A 74 -5.92 -0.02 1.28
C ALA A 74 -7.40 0.28 1.17
N LEU A 75 -8.20 -0.45 1.92
CA LEU A 75 -9.64 -0.31 2.01
C LEU A 75 -10.04 -0.39 3.47
N ASN A 76 -10.80 0.58 3.97
CA ASN A 76 -11.32 0.50 5.34
C ASN A 76 -12.74 -0.05 5.36
N LYS A 77 -13.30 -0.23 6.54
CA LYS A 77 -14.65 -0.77 6.71
C LYS A 77 -15.77 0.17 6.23
N LYS A 78 -15.45 1.43 6.05
CA LYS A 78 -16.41 2.43 5.52
C LYS A 78 -16.47 2.42 4.00
N GLY A 79 -15.68 1.57 3.34
CA GLY A 79 -15.61 1.51 1.90
C GLY A 79 -14.71 2.56 1.25
N GLN A 80 -13.90 3.24 2.04
CA GLN A 80 -12.95 4.22 1.51
C GLN A 80 -11.69 3.52 1.03
N TYR A 81 -11.18 3.97 -0.12
CA TYR A 81 -9.95 3.47 -0.71
C TYR A 81 -8.83 4.49 -0.58
N GLY A 82 -7.62 4.01 -0.58
CA GLY A 82 -6.45 4.85 -0.73
C GLY A 82 -5.29 4.06 -1.28
N ALA A 83 -4.43 4.72 -2.04
CA ALA A 83 -3.25 4.10 -2.63
C ALA A 83 -2.10 5.09 -2.60
N TYR A 84 -0.90 4.56 -2.36
CA TYR A 84 0.31 5.36 -2.38
C TYR A 84 1.48 4.50 -2.86
N ALA A 85 2.39 5.11 -3.59
CA ALA A 85 3.56 4.42 -4.15
C ALA A 85 4.79 5.27 -3.96
N ILE A 86 5.96 4.66 -4.14
CA ILE A 86 7.22 5.41 -4.10
C ILE A 86 7.28 6.38 -5.26
N GLN A 87 7.03 5.89 -6.48
CA GLN A 87 7.21 6.67 -7.70
C GLN A 87 5.90 6.84 -8.46
N LYS A 88 5.89 7.89 -9.28
CA LYS A 88 4.76 8.25 -10.15
C LYS A 88 4.41 7.13 -11.12
N GLY A 89 3.13 7.06 -11.47
CA GLY A 89 2.65 6.20 -12.54
C GLY A 89 2.12 4.85 -12.11
N PHE A 90 2.10 4.58 -10.81
CA PHE A 90 1.58 3.32 -10.29
C PHE A 90 0.05 3.37 -10.19
N VAL A 91 -0.62 2.32 -10.68
CA VAL A 91 -2.07 2.21 -10.58
C VAL A 91 -2.46 0.83 -10.08
N PHE A 92 -3.59 0.76 -9.41
CA PHE A 92 -4.20 -0.51 -9.01
C PHE A 92 -5.50 -0.71 -9.79
N ALA A 93 -5.75 -1.93 -10.25
CA ALA A 93 -7.01 -2.31 -10.84
C ALA A 93 -7.87 -3.02 -9.78
N VAL A 94 -9.04 -2.49 -9.50
CA VAL A 94 -9.99 -3.08 -8.55
C VAL A 94 -11.21 -3.52 -9.30
N LYS A 95 -11.54 -4.80 -9.20
CA LYS A 95 -12.67 -5.39 -9.91
C LYS A 95 -13.71 -5.88 -8.91
N SER A 96 -14.96 -5.49 -9.15
CA SER A 96 -16.09 -5.96 -8.36
C SER A 96 -17.15 -6.55 -9.30
N ASP A 97 -18.21 -7.14 -8.74
CA ASP A 97 -19.29 -7.74 -9.51
C ASP A 97 -19.99 -6.75 -10.46
N LYS A 98 -19.95 -5.46 -10.12
CA LYS A 98 -20.69 -4.44 -10.85
C LYS A 98 -19.82 -3.52 -11.69
N GLU A 99 -18.55 -3.42 -11.39
CA GLU A 99 -17.67 -2.48 -12.09
C GLU A 99 -16.22 -2.88 -11.97
N GLU A 100 -15.42 -2.32 -12.88
CA GLU A 100 -13.98 -2.39 -12.82
C GLU A 100 -13.46 -0.96 -12.65
N ARG A 101 -12.58 -0.75 -11.70
CA ARG A 101 -12.09 0.57 -11.36
C ARG A 101 -10.57 0.59 -11.34
N ILE A 102 -10.00 1.66 -11.90
CA ILE A 102 -8.55 1.89 -11.83
C ILE A 102 -8.30 3.00 -10.83
N ILE A 103 -7.47 2.70 -9.83
CA ILE A 103 -7.13 3.64 -8.77
C ILE A 103 -5.68 4.05 -8.93
N PRO A 104 -5.41 5.30 -9.34
CA PRO A 104 -4.04 5.78 -9.41
C PRO A 104 -3.49 6.02 -8.01
N ALA A 105 -2.25 5.60 -7.79
CA ALA A 105 -1.56 5.86 -6.54
C ALA A 105 -0.95 7.24 -6.55
N LYS A 106 -1.04 7.95 -5.43
CA LYS A 106 -0.22 9.13 -5.20
C LYS A 106 1.21 8.67 -4.98
N PHE A 107 2.16 9.58 -5.01
CA PHE A 107 3.57 9.20 -5.02
C PHE A 107 4.42 10.18 -4.20
N ILE A 108 5.58 9.69 -3.75
CA ILE A 108 6.54 10.51 -3.00
C ILE A 108 7.62 11.04 -3.93
N ILE A 109 8.09 10.21 -4.88
CA ILE A 109 9.13 10.59 -5.83
C ILE A 109 8.52 10.81 -7.21
N ALA A 110 8.68 12.02 -7.75
CA ALA A 110 8.05 12.40 -9.02
C ALA A 110 8.80 11.90 -10.25
N GLY A 111 9.94 11.33 -10.08
CA GLY A 111 10.79 11.00 -11.18
C GLY A 111 11.09 9.79 -11.65
#